data_b69c23f121819705399175786be0eed4
#
_entry.id   b69c23f121819705399175786be0eed4
#
_cell.length_a   1.000
_cell.length_b   1.000
_cell.length_c   1.000
_cell.angle_alpha   90.00
_cell.angle_beta   90.00
_cell.angle_gamma   90.00
#
_symmetry.space_group_name_H-M   'P 1'
#
loop_
_entity.id
_entity.type
_entity.pdbx_description
1 polymer ?
#
loop_
_entity_poly.entity_id
_entity_poly.type
_entity_poly.pdbx_seq_one_letter_code
_entity_poly.pdbx_strand_id
1 'polypeptide(L)'
;PAPAPTPAPAAAATGPIGLWATEKKEGMVRVEACGPNLCGYAVDEKTGRNGQKVLIDMKPSGSVWKGRIKDTRNGGGGIYDSTLAMKGDDRMRVQGCAFGGMFCGGQTWTRVN
;
A
#
# COMPACT_ATOMS: atom_id res chain seq x y z
N PRO A 1 -17.94 20.49 -13.43
CA PRO A 1 -17.54 20.34 -12.99
C PRO A 1 -17.01 20.14 -12.34
N ALA A 2 -16.80 19.77 -12.38
CA ALA A 2 -16.18 19.56 -11.89
C ALA A 2 -15.86 19.08 -11.55
N PRO A 3 -15.94 18.93 -11.60
CA PRO A 3 -15.37 18.26 -11.05
C PRO A 3 -14.42 18.11 -11.03
N ALA A 4 -14.33 18.31 -11.43
CA ALA A 4 -13.47 17.88 -11.49
C ALA A 4 -12.88 17.39 -10.77
N PRO A 5 -12.96 17.36 -10.42
CA PRO A 5 -12.06 16.73 -9.72
C PRO A 5 -11.21 15.89 -10.35
N THR A 6 -11.18 15.93 -11.39
CA THR A 6 -10.52 14.95 -12.01
C THR A 6 -9.13 15.11 -12.35
N PRO A 7 -8.52 16.22 -12.41
CA PRO A 7 -7.12 16.29 -12.75
C PRO A 7 -6.24 15.57 -11.77
N ALA A 8 -6.73 15.37 -10.63
CA ALA A 8 -5.95 14.64 -9.67
C ALA A 8 -5.50 13.26 -10.12
N PRO A 9 -6.19 12.58 -11.01
CA PRO A 9 -5.73 11.25 -11.39
C PRO A 9 -4.34 11.18 -11.94
N ALA A 10 -3.90 12.21 -12.61
CA ALA A 10 -2.56 12.17 -13.18
C ALA A 10 -1.50 12.12 -12.10
N ALA A 11 -1.64 12.90 -11.06
CA ALA A 11 -0.67 12.87 -9.98
C ALA A 11 -0.75 11.58 -9.20
N ALA A 12 -1.94 11.04 -9.01
CA ALA A 12 -2.10 9.79 -8.29
C ALA A 12 -1.52 8.62 -9.06
N ALA A 13 -1.44 8.72 -10.36
CA ALA A 13 -0.98 7.61 -11.17
C ALA A 13 0.52 7.40 -11.11
N THR A 14 1.29 8.30 -10.55
CA THR A 14 2.74 8.19 -10.54
C THR A 14 3.32 7.87 -9.18
N GLY A 15 2.57 8.02 -8.12
CA GLY A 15 3.07 7.77 -6.77
C GLY A 15 2.38 6.59 -6.12
N PRO A 16 2.68 6.33 -4.86
CA PRO A 16 2.09 5.18 -4.17
C PRO A 16 0.63 5.35 -3.80
N ILE A 17 0.09 6.56 -3.84
CA ILE A 17 -1.32 6.77 -3.53
C ILE A 17 -2.17 6.20 -4.65
N GLY A 18 -3.15 5.38 -4.31
CA GLY A 18 -4.03 4.77 -5.28
C GLY A 18 -4.55 3.43 -4.81
N LEU A 19 -5.19 2.72 -5.73
CA LEU A 19 -5.73 1.40 -5.47
C LEU A 19 -4.82 0.37 -6.12
N TRP A 20 -4.43 -0.64 -5.34
CA TRP A 20 -3.46 -1.64 -5.78
C TRP A 20 -4.01 -3.04 -5.61
N ALA A 21 -3.70 -3.91 -6.57
CA ALA A 21 -3.97 -5.33 -6.44
C ALA A 21 -2.72 -5.99 -5.86
N THR A 22 -2.92 -6.81 -4.84
CA THR A 22 -1.80 -7.53 -4.23
C THR A 22 -1.33 -8.63 -5.16
N GLU A 23 -0.13 -9.12 -4.90
CA GLU A 23 0.45 -10.19 -5.71
C GLU A 23 -0.48 -11.40 -5.65
N LYS A 24 -0.63 -12.07 -6.78
CA LYS A 24 -1.56 -13.20 -6.95
C LYS A 24 -3.01 -12.79 -6.83
N LYS A 25 -3.26 -11.50 -6.81
CA LYS A 25 -4.62 -10.96 -6.78
C LYS A 25 -5.44 -11.48 -5.62
N GLU A 26 -4.78 -11.62 -4.48
CA GLU A 26 -5.45 -12.09 -3.27
C GLU A 26 -6.35 -11.03 -2.65
N GLY A 27 -6.15 -9.78 -3.02
CA GLY A 27 -6.97 -8.70 -2.50
C GLY A 27 -6.54 -7.38 -3.07
N MET A 28 -7.15 -6.32 -2.57
CA MET A 28 -6.81 -4.95 -2.98
C MET A 28 -6.51 -4.11 -1.75
N VAL A 29 -5.62 -3.15 -1.95
CA VAL A 29 -5.23 -2.22 -0.89
C VAL A 29 -5.30 -0.80 -1.45
N ARG A 30 -5.95 0.09 -0.71
CA ARG A 30 -5.97 1.51 -1.05
C ARG A 30 -4.96 2.24 -0.22
N VAL A 31 -4.03 2.92 -0.88
CA VAL A 31 -3.01 3.72 -0.21
C VAL A 31 -3.44 5.17 -0.24
N GLU A 32 -3.45 5.80 0.92
CA GLU A 32 -3.93 7.17 1.10
C GLU A 32 -2.95 7.96 1.96
N ALA A 33 -3.05 9.26 1.88
CA ALA A 33 -2.27 10.13 2.75
C ALA A 33 -2.79 10.02 4.19
N CYS A 34 -1.85 9.96 5.12
CA CYS A 34 -2.11 9.87 6.55
C CYS A 34 -1.29 10.96 7.21
N GLY A 35 -1.74 12.23 7.07
CA GLY A 35 -0.89 13.34 7.42
C GLY A 35 0.31 13.37 6.50
N PRO A 36 1.53 13.52 7.04
CA PRO A 36 2.73 13.51 6.19
C PRO A 36 3.15 12.11 5.74
N ASN A 37 2.49 11.07 6.21
CA ASN A 37 2.84 9.69 5.92
C ASN A 37 1.78 9.07 5.01
N LEU A 38 1.95 7.78 4.72
CA LEU A 38 0.98 7.02 3.93
C LEU A 38 0.42 5.88 4.76
N CYS A 39 -0.85 5.59 4.56
CA CYS A 39 -1.51 4.43 5.16
C CYS A 39 -2.17 3.63 4.05
N GLY A 40 -2.23 2.33 4.23
CA GLY A 40 -2.91 1.46 3.29
C GLY A 40 -4.00 0.66 3.99
N TYR A 41 -5.12 0.48 3.29
CA TYR A 41 -6.29 -0.21 3.84
C TYR A 41 -6.70 -1.33 2.91
N ALA A 42 -7.00 -2.49 3.49
CA ALA A 42 -7.62 -3.55 2.72
C ALA A 42 -8.97 -3.06 2.21
N VAL A 43 -9.29 -3.36 0.97
CA VAL A 43 -10.52 -2.87 0.35
C VAL A 43 -11.47 -4.04 0.16
N ASP A 44 -12.72 -3.85 0.59
CA ASP A 44 -13.77 -4.81 0.33
C ASP A 44 -14.14 -4.74 -1.14
N GLU A 45 -13.96 -5.84 -1.85
CA GLU A 45 -14.18 -5.85 -3.29
C GLU A 45 -15.64 -5.64 -3.66
N LYS A 46 -16.55 -5.99 -2.78
CA LYS A 46 -17.99 -5.85 -3.07
C LYS A 46 -18.47 -4.42 -2.88
N THR A 47 -17.97 -3.73 -1.87
CA THR A 47 -18.45 -2.40 -1.53
C THR A 47 -17.49 -1.30 -1.91
N GLY A 48 -16.21 -1.63 -2.14
CA GLY A 48 -15.18 -0.64 -2.40
C GLY A 48 -14.76 0.14 -1.18
N ARG A 49 -15.20 -0.28 0.00
CA ARG A 49 -14.89 0.45 1.24
C ARG A 49 -13.58 0.00 1.84
N ASN A 50 -12.91 0.93 2.49
CA ASN A 50 -11.71 0.62 3.25
C ASN A 50 -12.08 -0.22 4.47
N GLY A 51 -11.32 -1.26 4.67
CA GLY A 51 -11.45 -2.09 5.85
C GLY A 51 -10.26 -1.89 6.76
N GLN A 52 -9.60 -2.99 7.11
CA GLN A 52 -8.51 -2.99 8.06
C GLN A 52 -7.30 -2.26 7.51
N LYS A 53 -6.63 -1.51 8.38
CA LYS A 53 -5.38 -0.85 8.00
C LYS A 53 -4.27 -1.90 7.89
N VAL A 54 -3.67 -1.95 6.72
CA VAL A 54 -2.61 -2.91 6.40
C VAL A 54 -1.24 -2.25 6.45
N LEU A 55 -1.12 -1.07 5.84
CA LEU A 55 0.13 -0.30 5.87
C LEU A 55 -0.02 0.82 6.89
N ILE A 56 0.93 0.89 7.83
CA ILE A 56 0.82 1.75 8.99
C ILE A 56 1.93 2.78 8.95
N ASP A 57 1.54 4.05 8.84
CA ASP A 57 2.46 5.19 8.96
C ASP A 57 3.73 5.03 8.13
N MET A 58 3.57 4.82 6.84
CA MET A 58 4.70 4.68 5.94
C MET A 58 5.31 6.06 5.71
N LYS A 59 6.52 6.27 6.21
CA LYS A 59 7.20 7.56 6.18
C LYS A 59 8.16 7.63 5.00
N PRO A 60 8.24 8.79 4.32
CA PRO A 60 9.23 8.94 3.26
C PRO A 60 10.65 8.80 3.80
N SER A 61 11.46 8.04 3.10
CA SER A 61 12.85 7.82 3.48
C SER A 61 13.66 7.66 2.21
N GLY A 62 14.14 8.78 1.65
CA GLY A 62 14.81 8.76 0.37
C GLY A 62 13.86 8.36 -0.74
N SER A 63 14.19 7.32 -1.46
CA SER A 63 13.38 6.85 -2.59
C SER A 63 12.34 5.80 -2.19
N VAL A 64 12.22 5.51 -0.91
CA VAL A 64 11.27 4.50 -0.43
C VAL A 64 10.45 5.08 0.72
N TRP A 65 9.46 4.33 1.15
CA TRP A 65 8.69 4.63 2.36
C TRP A 65 8.89 3.51 3.34
N LYS A 66 9.04 3.86 4.63
CA LYS A 66 9.27 2.89 5.69
C LYS A 66 8.23 3.04 6.78
N GLY A 67 7.72 1.93 7.25
CA GLY A 67 6.74 1.89 8.32
C GLY A 67 6.50 0.48 8.75
N ARG A 68 5.23 0.14 8.93
CA ARG A 68 4.81 -1.16 9.39
C ARG A 68 3.74 -1.74 8.49
N ILE A 69 3.69 -3.05 8.44
CA ILE A 69 2.65 -3.76 7.71
C ILE A 69 2.00 -4.78 8.62
N LYS A 70 0.68 -4.88 8.55
CA LYS A 70 -0.06 -5.90 9.26
C LYS A 70 -0.37 -7.04 8.32
N ASP A 71 0.03 -8.25 8.70
CA ASP A 71 -0.30 -9.43 7.94
C ASP A 71 -1.72 -9.84 8.28
N THR A 72 -2.62 -9.69 7.31
CA THR A 72 -4.02 -10.03 7.52
C THR A 72 -4.35 -11.44 7.05
N ARG A 73 -3.36 -12.15 6.53
CA ARG A 73 -3.54 -13.53 6.11
C ARG A 73 -3.51 -14.43 7.33
N ASN A 74 -3.97 -15.64 7.18
CA ASN A 74 -3.89 -16.66 8.22
C ASN A 74 -4.49 -16.22 9.55
N GLY A 75 -5.57 -15.45 9.48
CA GLY A 75 -6.31 -15.14 10.67
C GLY A 75 -5.72 -14.08 11.56
N GLY A 76 -4.96 -13.18 11.00
CA GLY A 76 -4.52 -12.04 11.77
C GLY A 76 -3.11 -12.16 12.29
N GLY A 77 -2.19 -12.33 11.40
CA GLY A 77 -0.79 -12.42 11.74
C GLY A 77 -0.25 -11.16 12.38
N GLY A 78 1.04 -11.11 12.58
CA GLY A 78 1.68 -10.04 13.31
C GLY A 78 1.86 -8.77 12.51
N ILE A 79 2.48 -7.81 13.16
CA ILE A 79 2.87 -6.53 12.55
C ILE A 79 4.36 -6.55 12.36
N TYR A 80 4.82 -6.20 11.17
CA TYR A 80 6.22 -6.29 10.79
C TYR A 80 6.71 -4.97 10.24
N ASP A 81 8.01 -4.76 10.27
CA ASP A 81 8.60 -3.61 9.59
C ASP A 81 8.37 -3.77 8.10
N SER A 82 8.14 -2.64 7.41
CA SER A 82 7.79 -2.68 6.00
C SER A 82 8.43 -1.55 5.23
N THR A 83 8.69 -1.81 3.95
CA THR A 83 9.13 -0.78 3.02
C THR A 83 8.27 -0.86 1.76
N LEU A 84 8.07 0.31 1.15
CA LEU A 84 7.43 0.44 -0.15
C LEU A 84 8.41 1.09 -1.10
N ALA A 85 8.50 0.57 -2.31
CA ALA A 85 9.32 1.19 -3.35
C ALA A 85 8.56 1.13 -4.67
N MET A 86 8.44 2.27 -5.34
CA MET A 86 7.81 2.31 -6.65
C MET A 86 8.73 1.66 -7.68
N LYS A 87 8.16 0.86 -8.55
CA LYS A 87 8.87 0.21 -9.65
C LYS A 87 8.18 0.59 -10.96
N GLY A 88 8.23 1.88 -11.29
CA GLY A 88 7.44 2.41 -12.38
C GLY A 88 6.14 2.96 -11.83
N ASP A 89 5.27 3.43 -12.69
CA ASP A 89 4.03 4.08 -12.26
C ASP A 89 2.95 3.10 -11.83
N ASP A 90 3.04 1.86 -12.29
CA ASP A 90 1.97 0.89 -12.08
C ASP A 90 2.39 -0.32 -11.27
N ARG A 91 3.58 -0.31 -10.71
CA ARG A 91 4.07 -1.40 -9.88
C ARG A 91 4.71 -0.86 -8.61
N MET A 92 4.51 -1.58 -7.53
CA MET A 92 5.07 -1.17 -6.24
C MET A 92 5.56 -2.41 -5.52
N ARG A 93 6.82 -2.35 -5.06
CA ARG A 93 7.38 -3.44 -4.28
C ARG A 93 7.11 -3.19 -2.81
N VAL A 94 6.46 -4.14 -2.17
CA VAL A 94 6.10 -4.05 -0.76
C VAL A 94 6.81 -5.18 -0.03
N GLN A 95 7.60 -4.83 0.97
CA GLN A 95 8.32 -5.82 1.76
C GLN A 95 7.94 -5.72 3.21
N GLY A 96 7.93 -6.86 3.89
CA GLY A 96 7.74 -6.93 5.33
C GLY A 96 8.85 -7.78 5.92
N CYS A 97 9.39 -7.33 7.05
CA CYS A 97 10.49 -8.02 7.70
C CYS A 97 10.17 -8.23 9.17
N ALA A 98 10.54 -9.40 9.68
CA ALA A 98 10.36 -9.77 11.08
C ALA A 98 11.70 -10.00 11.73
N PHE A 99 11.71 -9.99 13.07
CA PHE A 99 12.89 -10.31 13.86
C PHE A 99 14.10 -9.45 13.50
N GLY A 100 13.89 -8.14 13.47
CA GLY A 100 14.98 -7.20 13.20
C GLY A 100 15.56 -7.32 11.80
N GLY A 101 14.79 -7.84 10.85
CA GLY A 101 15.25 -7.97 9.49
C GLY A 101 15.79 -9.33 9.12
N MET A 102 15.73 -10.30 10.04
CA MET A 102 16.22 -11.64 9.73
C MET A 102 15.37 -12.36 8.71
N PHE A 103 14.07 -12.11 8.74
CA PHE A 103 13.15 -12.77 7.82
C PHE A 103 12.37 -11.70 7.08
N CYS A 104 12.63 -11.58 5.78
CA CYS A 104 11.95 -10.61 4.95
C CYS A 104 11.25 -11.32 3.82
N GLY A 105 10.01 -10.92 3.54
CA GLY A 105 9.27 -11.36 2.39
C GLY A 105 8.72 -10.16 1.68
N GLY A 106 8.37 -10.31 0.42
CA GLY A 106 7.84 -9.20 -0.33
C GLY A 106 6.92 -9.61 -1.44
N GLN A 107 6.19 -8.62 -1.92
CA GLN A 107 5.25 -8.79 -3.02
C GLN A 107 5.39 -7.62 -3.96
N THR A 108 5.00 -7.84 -5.20
CA THR A 108 4.84 -6.75 -6.16
C THR A 108 3.35 -6.51 -6.32
N TRP A 109 2.93 -5.29 -5.99
CA TRP A 109 1.54 -4.90 -6.15
C TRP A 109 1.38 -4.15 -7.47
N THR A 110 0.25 -4.35 -8.12
CA THR A 110 -0.04 -3.75 -9.43
C THR A 110 -1.12 -2.71 -9.28
N ARG A 111 -0.92 -1.54 -9.89
CA ARG A 111 -1.90 -0.47 -9.79
C ARG A 111 -3.19 -0.85 -10.50
N VAL A 112 -4.28 -0.64 -9.81
CA VAL A 112 -5.61 -0.79 -10.37
C VAL A 112 -6.14 0.57 -10.81
N ASN A 113 -5.86 1.58 -10.01
CA ASN A 113 -6.39 2.91 -10.31
C ASN A 113 -5.54 4.02 -9.69
#